data_37ebf1621d6150d22adb1014339c8e9b
#
_entry.id   37ebf1621d6150d22adb1014339c8e9b
#
_cell.length_a   1.000
_cell.length_b   1.000
_cell.length_c   1.000
_cell.angle_alpha   90.00
_cell.angle_beta   90.00
_cell.angle_gamma   90.00
#
_symmetry.space_group_name_H-M   'P 1'
#
loop_
_entity.id
_entity.type
_entity.pdbx_description
1 polymer ?
#
loop_
_entity_poly.entity_id
_entity_poly.type
_entity_poly.pdbx_seq_one_letter_code
_entity_poly.pdbx_strand_id
1 'polypeptide(L)'
;MTSLFDRFDYPTLAESIYLNQASLGLLGQPAVRAMHRFLDKIGRHGNVHMSDDDEVGFLGALRERAGRLFHTQTRRIAILSSASELLSQVPFILQPPQGTKVIAVATDFPAITRPWLRLAEQGACRVQFVEDNPESDLTTDLIAEIDNQTSLITVGSVQYATGSLIDVSRLRAATAHAGVKLVIDATQSAGAMETDAAAWRADMVVSSGYKWLGGHGGVAIAAMGPSTLEQIPPLSGWMGAPDPFEFDATRLTLADDARRYTQSTMSYVSVVGLTAALDQLLPLGMAEIERHATRLARLLVDAVEPHGWRAIRRLDDPAASPHIISLSHPGDDLASTMTRLREAGIVCSSRGDRLRVSLAPYNDDSDIEALTNALS
;
A
#
# COMPACT_ATOMS: atom_id res chain seq x y z
N MET A 1 19.62 17.34 8.16
CA MET A 1 18.43 18.04 7.59
C MET A 1 17.21 17.68 8.41
N THR A 2 16.18 18.54 8.39
CA THR A 2 14.93 18.34 9.13
C THR A 2 14.00 17.36 8.41
N SER A 3 13.09 16.76 9.16
CA SER A 3 11.94 15.99 8.64
C SER A 3 11.04 16.84 7.73
N LEU A 4 10.26 16.20 6.85
CA LEU A 4 9.27 16.88 6.02
C LEU A 4 7.97 17.16 6.77
N PHE A 5 7.60 16.28 7.70
CA PHE A 5 6.50 16.52 8.64
C PHE A 5 6.99 17.18 9.90
N ASP A 6 6.13 17.99 10.53
CA ASP A 6 6.35 18.45 11.89
C ASP A 6 6.32 17.26 12.85
N ARG A 7 7.43 16.97 13.48
CA ARG A 7 7.56 15.84 14.42
C ARG A 7 6.65 15.96 15.65
N PHE A 8 6.26 17.19 16.03
CA PHE A 8 5.27 17.41 17.09
C PHE A 8 3.88 16.89 16.76
N ASP A 9 3.55 16.72 15.48
CA ASP A 9 2.31 16.04 15.07
C ASP A 9 2.36 14.51 15.31
N TYR A 10 3.50 13.95 15.70
CA TYR A 10 3.70 12.52 15.95
C TYR A 10 4.26 12.27 17.35
N PRO A 11 3.41 12.24 18.42
CA PRO A 11 3.87 12.14 19.82
C PRO A 11 4.77 10.94 20.10
N THR A 12 4.62 9.82 19.39
CA THR A 12 5.47 8.64 19.47
C THR A 12 6.95 8.99 19.28
N LEU A 13 7.26 10.02 18.47
CA LEU A 13 8.64 10.44 18.18
C LEU A 13 9.32 11.18 19.33
N ALA A 14 8.58 11.55 20.38
CA ALA A 14 9.15 12.07 21.62
C ALA A 14 9.71 10.94 22.52
N GLU A 15 9.24 9.71 22.33
CA GLU A 15 9.55 8.55 23.16
C GLU A 15 10.39 7.50 22.43
N SER A 16 10.35 7.48 21.09
CA SER A 16 11.02 6.47 20.28
C SER A 16 11.44 6.98 18.91
N ILE A 17 12.44 6.33 18.34
CA ILE A 17 12.85 6.48 16.94
C ILE A 17 12.05 5.45 16.13
N TYR A 18 11.10 5.91 15.31
CA TYR A 18 10.20 5.02 14.60
C TYR A 18 10.62 4.85 13.14
N LEU A 19 11.17 3.68 12.83
CA LEU A 19 11.69 3.27 11.52
C LEU A 19 10.95 2.04 10.99
N ASN A 20 9.63 1.93 11.27
CA ASN A 20 8.82 0.74 10.95
C ASN A 20 7.50 1.07 10.22
N GLN A 21 7.48 2.13 9.44
CA GLN A 21 6.32 2.59 8.66
C GLN A 21 5.74 1.50 7.74
N ALA A 22 6.60 0.67 7.15
CA ALA A 22 6.19 -0.43 6.28
C ALA A 22 5.37 -1.54 6.99
N SER A 23 5.38 -1.60 8.34
CA SER A 23 4.51 -2.49 9.12
C SER A 23 3.21 -1.81 9.51
N LEU A 24 3.31 -0.67 10.17
CA LEU A 24 2.20 0.17 10.61
C LEU A 24 2.65 1.62 10.59
N GLY A 25 1.90 2.49 9.93
CA GLY A 25 2.17 3.92 9.92
C GLY A 25 1.80 4.60 11.24
N LEU A 26 2.56 5.63 11.62
CA LEU A 26 2.14 6.50 12.70
C LEU A 26 0.96 7.37 12.26
N LEU A 27 0.02 7.57 13.17
CA LEU A 27 -1.07 8.51 12.99
C LEU A 27 -0.63 9.91 13.39
N GLY A 28 -0.65 10.84 12.44
CA GLY A 28 -0.42 12.25 12.73
C GLY A 28 -1.58 12.89 13.51
N GLN A 29 -1.29 13.88 14.32
CA GLN A 29 -2.29 14.61 15.12
C GLN A 29 -3.44 15.21 14.28
N PRO A 30 -3.26 15.66 13.01
CA PRO A 30 -4.38 16.07 12.16
C PRO A 30 -5.42 14.96 11.95
N ALA A 31 -4.97 13.74 11.66
CA ALA A 31 -5.84 12.57 11.51
C ALA A 31 -6.52 12.21 12.85
N VAL A 32 -5.77 12.15 13.94
CA VAL A 32 -6.28 11.86 15.30
C VAL A 32 -7.36 12.88 15.69
N ARG A 33 -7.11 14.19 15.48
CA ARG A 33 -8.10 15.24 15.77
C ARG A 33 -9.37 15.11 14.91
N ALA A 34 -9.24 14.71 13.64
CA ALA A 34 -10.39 14.49 12.77
C ALA A 34 -11.25 13.32 13.27
N MET A 35 -10.60 12.21 13.64
CA MET A 35 -11.26 11.03 14.20
C MET A 35 -11.97 11.36 15.53
N HIS A 36 -11.34 12.08 16.44
CA HIS A 36 -11.93 12.50 17.71
C HIS A 36 -13.14 13.40 17.50
N ARG A 37 -13.06 14.40 16.60
CA ARG A 37 -14.22 15.25 16.28
C ARG A 37 -15.39 14.44 15.72
N PHE A 38 -15.12 13.45 14.88
CA PHE A 38 -16.15 12.57 14.34
C PHE A 38 -16.82 11.77 15.47
N LEU A 39 -16.03 11.11 16.32
CA LEU A 39 -16.54 10.31 17.45
C LEU A 39 -17.33 11.16 18.45
N ASP A 40 -16.88 12.37 18.73
CA ASP A 40 -17.56 13.32 19.62
C ASP A 40 -18.95 13.69 19.08
N LYS A 41 -19.05 13.99 17.77
CA LYS A 41 -20.32 14.33 17.12
C LYS A 41 -21.29 13.15 17.15
N ILE A 42 -20.84 11.96 16.76
CA ILE A 42 -21.67 10.76 16.77
C ILE A 42 -22.09 10.38 18.18
N GLY A 43 -21.16 10.44 19.15
CA GLY A 43 -21.43 10.11 20.55
C GLY A 43 -22.44 11.03 21.23
N ARG A 44 -22.49 12.32 20.81
CA ARG A 44 -23.43 13.31 21.38
C ARG A 44 -24.79 13.32 20.69
N HIS A 45 -24.82 13.08 19.37
CA HIS A 45 -25.98 13.43 18.57
C HIS A 45 -26.49 12.27 17.69
N GLY A 46 -25.76 11.14 17.64
CA GLY A 46 -26.11 10.03 16.76
C GLY A 46 -26.23 10.51 15.30
N ASN A 47 -27.18 9.98 14.57
CA ASN A 47 -27.38 10.33 13.16
C ASN A 47 -28.11 11.67 12.94
N VAL A 48 -28.45 12.43 13.98
CA VAL A 48 -28.91 13.83 13.82
C VAL A 48 -27.81 14.69 13.15
N HIS A 49 -26.56 14.30 13.28
CA HIS A 49 -25.40 14.95 12.65
C HIS A 49 -24.62 14.02 11.69
N MET A 50 -25.28 12.98 11.20
CA MET A 50 -24.78 12.10 10.14
C MET A 50 -25.96 11.72 9.26
N SER A 51 -26.32 12.63 8.35
CA SER A 51 -27.34 12.40 7.33
C SER A 51 -26.82 11.49 6.22
N ASP A 52 -27.71 11.04 5.34
CA ASP A 52 -27.39 10.31 4.12
C ASP A 52 -26.37 11.06 3.25
N ASP A 53 -26.52 12.39 3.13
CA ASP A 53 -25.60 13.26 2.42
C ASP A 53 -24.21 13.33 3.08
N ASP A 54 -24.14 13.29 4.41
CA ASP A 54 -22.86 13.26 5.14
C ASP A 54 -22.11 11.95 4.88
N GLU A 55 -22.80 10.80 4.86
CA GLU A 55 -22.17 9.51 4.57
C GLU A 55 -21.57 9.48 3.16
N VAL A 56 -22.32 9.93 2.15
CA VAL A 56 -21.83 10.07 0.76
C VAL A 56 -20.70 11.09 0.70
N GLY A 57 -20.82 12.20 1.44
CA GLY A 57 -19.83 13.28 1.51
C GLY A 57 -18.48 12.82 2.05
N PHE A 58 -18.45 12.03 3.13
CA PHE A 58 -17.20 11.48 3.67
C PHE A 58 -16.48 10.58 2.66
N LEU A 59 -17.22 9.71 1.97
CA LEU A 59 -16.65 8.85 0.93
C LEU A 59 -16.20 9.67 -0.30
N GLY A 60 -16.97 10.69 -0.69
CA GLY A 60 -16.65 11.61 -1.78
C GLY A 60 -15.35 12.36 -1.52
N ALA A 61 -15.20 12.92 -0.32
CA ALA A 61 -14.00 13.64 0.09
C ALA A 61 -12.74 12.76 0.05
N LEU A 62 -12.84 11.51 0.48
CA LEU A 62 -11.71 10.57 0.39
C LEU A 62 -11.41 10.18 -1.06
N ARG A 63 -12.44 9.96 -1.92
CA ARG A 63 -12.23 9.66 -3.35
C ARG A 63 -11.49 10.78 -4.08
N GLU A 64 -11.76 12.03 -3.78
CA GLU A 64 -11.05 13.17 -4.38
C GLU A 64 -9.56 13.13 -4.05
N ARG A 65 -9.20 12.91 -2.77
CA ARG A 65 -7.79 12.83 -2.34
C ARG A 65 -7.11 11.61 -2.95
N ALA A 66 -7.78 10.47 -2.95
CA ALA A 66 -7.28 9.25 -3.57
C ALA A 66 -7.11 9.41 -5.10
N GLY A 67 -8.01 10.11 -5.76
CA GLY A 67 -7.89 10.45 -7.19
C GLY A 67 -6.66 11.29 -7.47
N ARG A 68 -6.36 12.28 -6.62
CA ARG A 68 -5.14 13.09 -6.70
C ARG A 68 -3.88 12.25 -6.46
N LEU A 69 -3.90 11.40 -5.42
CA LEU A 69 -2.78 10.52 -5.09
C LEU A 69 -2.42 9.56 -6.22
N PHE A 70 -3.43 8.97 -6.86
CA PHE A 70 -3.27 7.99 -7.94
C PHE A 70 -3.29 8.61 -9.34
N HIS A 71 -3.29 9.93 -9.46
CA HIS A 71 -3.35 10.66 -10.73
C HIS A 71 -4.48 10.21 -11.65
N THR A 72 -5.64 9.88 -11.07
CA THR A 72 -6.78 9.35 -11.82
C THR A 72 -8.08 10.07 -11.50
N GLN A 73 -9.10 9.85 -12.31
CA GLN A 73 -10.42 10.44 -12.10
C GLN A 73 -11.08 9.85 -10.84
N THR A 74 -11.76 10.69 -10.07
CA THR A 74 -12.51 10.31 -8.86
C THR A 74 -13.51 9.18 -9.11
N ARG A 75 -14.15 9.13 -10.29
CA ARG A 75 -15.06 8.05 -10.68
C ARG A 75 -14.40 6.67 -10.76
N ARG A 76 -13.07 6.59 -10.82
CA ARG A 76 -12.31 5.34 -10.82
C ARG A 76 -11.88 4.89 -9.42
N ILE A 77 -12.16 5.69 -8.39
CA ILE A 77 -11.74 5.38 -7.03
C ILE A 77 -12.85 4.64 -6.28
N ALA A 78 -12.51 3.43 -5.84
CA ALA A 78 -13.29 2.65 -4.88
C ALA A 78 -12.75 2.87 -3.46
N ILE A 79 -13.65 2.95 -2.49
CA ILE A 79 -13.34 2.93 -1.05
C ILE A 79 -13.80 1.59 -0.49
N LEU A 80 -12.91 0.93 0.25
CA LEU A 80 -13.08 -0.43 0.75
C LEU A 80 -12.68 -0.50 2.23
N SER A 81 -13.08 -1.55 2.92
CA SER A 81 -12.69 -1.75 4.33
C SER A 81 -11.23 -2.17 4.47
N SER A 82 -10.66 -2.83 3.46
CA SER A 82 -9.24 -3.20 3.43
C SER A 82 -8.77 -3.51 2.01
N ALA A 83 -7.47 -3.42 1.74
CA ALA A 83 -6.89 -3.91 0.48
C ALA A 83 -7.13 -5.41 0.29
N SER A 84 -7.05 -6.20 1.37
CA SER A 84 -7.30 -7.65 1.35
C SER A 84 -8.71 -7.99 0.92
N GLU A 85 -9.72 -7.17 1.26
CA GLU A 85 -11.10 -7.34 0.79
C GLU A 85 -11.17 -7.33 -0.74
N LEU A 86 -10.57 -6.32 -1.38
CA LEU A 86 -10.58 -6.25 -2.84
C LEU A 86 -9.73 -7.35 -3.47
N LEU A 87 -8.50 -7.55 -2.97
CA LEU A 87 -7.59 -8.59 -3.49
C LEU A 87 -8.23 -9.98 -3.45
N SER A 88 -9.01 -10.29 -2.41
CA SER A 88 -9.76 -11.56 -2.32
C SER A 88 -10.89 -11.67 -3.35
N GLN A 89 -11.40 -10.56 -3.85
CA GLN A 89 -12.45 -10.53 -4.88
C GLN A 89 -11.89 -10.56 -6.31
N VAL A 90 -10.61 -10.20 -6.51
CA VAL A 90 -9.98 -10.09 -7.84
C VAL A 90 -10.19 -11.34 -8.70
N PRO A 91 -10.03 -12.58 -8.19
CA PRO A 91 -10.27 -13.78 -8.98
C PRO A 91 -11.69 -13.88 -9.56
N PHE A 92 -12.67 -13.38 -8.81
CA PHE A 92 -14.08 -13.40 -9.21
C PHE A 92 -14.48 -12.19 -10.07
N ILE A 93 -13.74 -11.08 -9.97
CA ILE A 93 -13.91 -9.90 -10.82
C ILE A 93 -13.33 -10.16 -12.21
N LEU A 94 -12.11 -10.66 -12.27
CA LEU A 94 -11.37 -10.85 -13.53
C LEU A 94 -11.65 -12.17 -14.22
N GLN A 95 -12.16 -13.18 -13.49
CA GLN A 95 -12.59 -14.49 -13.98
C GLN A 95 -11.63 -15.09 -15.02
N PRO A 96 -10.35 -15.35 -14.66
CA PRO A 96 -9.40 -15.89 -15.63
C PRO A 96 -9.91 -17.24 -16.18
N PRO A 97 -9.64 -17.57 -17.46
CA PRO A 97 -10.04 -18.85 -18.03
C PRO A 97 -9.50 -20.03 -17.23
N GLN A 98 -10.27 -21.12 -17.14
CA GLN A 98 -9.89 -22.30 -16.37
C GLN A 98 -8.57 -22.91 -16.88
N GLY A 99 -7.71 -23.30 -15.94
CA GLY A 99 -6.42 -23.93 -16.20
C GLY A 99 -5.31 -22.96 -16.61
N THR A 100 -5.58 -21.64 -16.66
CA THR A 100 -4.56 -20.63 -16.98
C THR A 100 -3.56 -20.43 -15.88
N LYS A 101 -2.45 -19.78 -16.23
CA LYS A 101 -1.37 -19.39 -15.33
C LYS A 101 -1.62 -17.99 -14.75
N VAL A 102 -1.45 -17.86 -13.44
CA VAL A 102 -1.35 -16.59 -12.70
C VAL A 102 0.07 -16.47 -12.18
N ILE A 103 0.75 -15.36 -12.45
CA ILE A 103 2.11 -15.10 -11.99
C ILE A 103 2.05 -14.22 -10.73
N ALA A 104 2.82 -14.58 -9.70
CA ALA A 104 2.97 -13.84 -8.46
C ALA A 104 4.41 -13.95 -7.95
N VAL A 105 4.80 -13.12 -6.99
CA VAL A 105 6.12 -13.20 -6.34
C VAL A 105 6.03 -14.09 -5.10
N ALA A 106 7.01 -14.99 -4.92
CA ALA A 106 7.02 -15.98 -3.83
C ALA A 106 7.06 -15.34 -2.44
N THR A 107 7.71 -14.19 -2.33
CA THR A 107 7.89 -13.42 -1.09
C THR A 107 6.89 -12.29 -0.93
N ASP A 108 5.89 -12.18 -1.81
CA ASP A 108 4.90 -11.10 -1.73
C ASP A 108 3.96 -11.26 -0.51
N PHE A 109 3.25 -10.18 -0.19
CA PHE A 109 2.36 -10.22 0.96
C PHE A 109 1.20 -11.22 0.73
N PRO A 110 0.85 -12.06 1.73
CA PRO A 110 -0.12 -13.14 1.55
C PRO A 110 -1.52 -12.72 1.06
N ALA A 111 -1.92 -11.46 1.25
CA ALA A 111 -3.19 -10.97 0.71
C ALA A 111 -3.22 -10.97 -0.84
N ILE A 112 -2.04 -10.87 -1.49
CA ILE A 112 -1.90 -10.91 -2.95
C ILE A 112 -2.00 -12.34 -3.47
N THR A 113 -1.39 -13.31 -2.78
CA THR A 113 -1.17 -14.67 -3.28
C THR A 113 -2.25 -15.66 -2.86
N ARG A 114 -2.74 -15.58 -1.60
CA ARG A 114 -3.70 -16.55 -1.04
C ARG A 114 -5.02 -16.69 -1.81
N PRO A 115 -5.63 -15.65 -2.36
CA PRO A 115 -6.84 -15.80 -3.16
C PRO A 115 -6.64 -16.69 -4.39
N TRP A 116 -5.46 -16.60 -5.02
CA TRP A 116 -5.09 -17.41 -6.19
C TRP A 116 -4.71 -18.83 -5.82
N LEU A 117 -3.99 -19.03 -4.71
CA LEU A 117 -3.72 -20.36 -4.17
C LEU A 117 -5.03 -21.11 -3.87
N ARG A 118 -6.02 -20.41 -3.32
CA ARG A 118 -7.35 -20.99 -3.09
C ARG A 118 -8.03 -21.45 -4.39
N LEU A 119 -7.92 -20.67 -5.47
CA LEU A 119 -8.43 -21.08 -6.79
C LEU A 119 -7.62 -22.25 -7.39
N ALA A 120 -6.30 -22.24 -7.20
CA ALA A 120 -5.43 -23.32 -7.66
C ALA A 120 -5.76 -24.66 -6.99
N GLU A 121 -6.05 -24.67 -5.68
CA GLU A 121 -6.54 -25.85 -4.95
C GLU A 121 -7.84 -26.42 -5.53
N GLN A 122 -8.68 -25.56 -6.14
CA GLN A 122 -9.93 -25.96 -6.82
C GLN A 122 -9.69 -26.40 -8.27
N GLY A 123 -8.45 -26.37 -8.77
CA GLY A 123 -8.13 -26.68 -10.16
C GLY A 123 -8.54 -25.60 -11.17
N ALA A 124 -8.92 -24.40 -10.72
CA ALA A 124 -9.38 -23.31 -11.58
C ALA A 124 -8.22 -22.59 -12.30
N CYS A 125 -7.05 -22.50 -11.67
CA CYS A 125 -5.83 -21.93 -12.26
C CYS A 125 -4.59 -22.64 -11.69
N ARG A 126 -3.41 -22.29 -12.18
CA ARG A 126 -2.13 -22.60 -11.54
C ARG A 126 -1.43 -21.28 -11.19
N VAL A 127 -0.73 -21.26 -10.06
CA VAL A 127 0.08 -20.10 -9.67
C VAL A 127 1.56 -20.42 -9.96
N GLN A 128 2.19 -19.55 -10.76
CA GLN A 128 3.61 -19.54 -11.00
C GLN A 128 4.25 -18.50 -10.10
N PHE A 129 5.14 -18.92 -9.23
CA PHE A 129 5.89 -18.01 -8.37
C PHE A 129 7.22 -17.63 -9.00
N VAL A 130 7.56 -16.36 -8.90
CA VAL A 130 8.88 -15.79 -9.22
C VAL A 130 9.57 -15.44 -7.91
N GLU A 131 10.83 -15.82 -7.77
CA GLU A 131 11.63 -15.50 -6.59
C GLU A 131 12.11 -14.05 -6.65
N ASP A 132 12.06 -13.35 -5.51
CA ASP A 132 12.68 -12.03 -5.36
C ASP A 132 14.16 -12.18 -5.04
N ASN A 133 14.98 -12.32 -6.10
CA ASN A 133 16.42 -12.40 -5.98
C ASN A 133 17.04 -10.99 -6.02
N PRO A 134 17.79 -10.56 -4.97
CA PRO A 134 18.45 -9.26 -4.96
C PRO A 134 19.47 -9.03 -6.08
N GLU A 135 20.01 -10.10 -6.68
CA GLU A 135 21.00 -10.04 -7.76
C GLU A 135 20.36 -9.94 -9.16
N SER A 136 19.02 -10.03 -9.28
CA SER A 136 18.29 -9.90 -10.54
C SER A 136 17.29 -8.75 -10.51
N ASP A 137 16.84 -8.31 -11.69
CA ASP A 137 15.72 -7.39 -11.83
C ASP A 137 14.40 -8.17 -11.82
N LEU A 138 13.68 -8.10 -10.71
CA LEU A 138 12.42 -8.79 -10.49
C LEU A 138 11.38 -8.50 -11.59
N THR A 139 11.38 -7.28 -12.18
CA THR A 139 10.51 -6.94 -13.31
C THR A 139 10.86 -7.79 -14.55
N THR A 140 12.16 -7.96 -14.83
CA THR A 140 12.62 -8.80 -15.93
C THR A 140 12.22 -10.27 -15.71
N ASP A 141 12.39 -10.76 -14.48
CA ASP A 141 12.06 -12.14 -14.13
C ASP A 141 10.55 -12.40 -14.26
N LEU A 142 9.71 -11.48 -13.83
CA LEU A 142 8.25 -11.54 -14.04
C LEU A 142 7.85 -11.55 -15.51
N ILE A 143 8.50 -10.72 -16.33
CA ILE A 143 8.25 -10.64 -17.78
C ILE A 143 8.67 -11.93 -18.47
N ALA A 144 9.77 -12.54 -18.07
CA ALA A 144 10.28 -13.79 -18.64
C ALA A 144 9.33 -14.98 -18.44
N GLU A 145 8.49 -14.94 -17.39
CA GLU A 145 7.49 -15.97 -17.11
C GLU A 145 6.21 -15.83 -17.95
N ILE A 146 6.05 -14.74 -18.73
CA ILE A 146 4.84 -14.54 -19.55
C ILE A 146 4.87 -15.49 -20.76
N ASP A 147 3.82 -16.29 -20.89
CA ASP A 147 3.59 -17.18 -22.04
C ASP A 147 2.13 -17.15 -22.48
N ASN A 148 1.77 -17.99 -23.47
CA ASN A 148 0.42 -18.06 -24.02
C ASN A 148 -0.63 -18.66 -23.06
N GLN A 149 -0.23 -19.17 -21.90
CA GLN A 149 -1.12 -19.66 -20.85
C GLN A 149 -1.31 -18.64 -19.72
N THR A 150 -0.54 -17.55 -19.73
CA THR A 150 -0.59 -16.52 -18.71
C THR A 150 -1.83 -15.64 -18.90
N SER A 151 -2.67 -15.54 -17.86
CA SER A 151 -3.88 -14.69 -17.87
C SER A 151 -3.73 -13.44 -17.02
N LEU A 152 -2.89 -13.48 -15.98
CA LEU A 152 -2.79 -12.42 -15.00
C LEU A 152 -1.44 -12.42 -14.29
N ILE A 153 -0.95 -11.22 -13.97
CA ILE A 153 0.10 -10.97 -13.00
C ILE A 153 -0.48 -10.17 -11.84
N THR A 154 -0.20 -10.60 -10.60
CA THR A 154 -0.58 -9.91 -9.37
C THR A 154 0.64 -9.76 -8.48
N VAL A 155 1.01 -8.51 -8.17
CA VAL A 155 2.25 -8.21 -7.43
C VAL A 155 2.12 -6.94 -6.57
N GLY A 156 2.91 -6.88 -5.51
CA GLY A 156 3.19 -5.62 -4.82
C GLY A 156 4.15 -4.75 -5.64
N SER A 157 3.83 -3.47 -5.83
CA SER A 157 4.72 -2.53 -6.55
C SER A 157 6.09 -2.37 -5.89
N VAL A 158 6.14 -2.55 -4.57
CA VAL A 158 7.36 -2.65 -3.75
C VAL A 158 7.23 -3.86 -2.86
N GLN A 159 8.23 -4.73 -2.85
CA GLN A 159 8.24 -5.91 -2.01
C GLN A 159 8.43 -5.53 -0.54
N TYR A 160 7.50 -5.96 0.32
CA TYR A 160 7.40 -5.48 1.71
C TYR A 160 8.58 -5.92 2.59
N ALA A 161 9.25 -7.00 2.23
CA ALA A 161 10.35 -7.57 3.00
C ALA A 161 11.72 -7.07 2.56
N THR A 162 11.91 -6.88 1.26
CA THR A 162 13.20 -6.61 0.62
C THR A 162 13.36 -5.16 0.17
N GLY A 163 12.25 -4.48 -0.12
CA GLY A 163 12.26 -3.18 -0.78
C GLY A 163 12.51 -3.27 -2.30
N SER A 164 12.45 -4.46 -2.91
CA SER A 164 12.55 -4.59 -4.36
C SER A 164 11.40 -3.87 -5.05
N LEU A 165 11.74 -3.01 -6.00
CA LEU A 165 10.81 -2.17 -6.75
C LEU A 165 10.47 -2.83 -8.09
N ILE A 166 9.19 -2.84 -8.44
CA ILE A 166 8.70 -3.24 -9.75
C ILE A 166 8.58 -2.00 -10.65
N ASP A 167 9.21 -2.04 -11.82
CA ASP A 167 8.89 -1.11 -12.91
C ASP A 167 7.53 -1.48 -13.51
N VAL A 168 6.47 -0.91 -12.91
CA VAL A 168 5.08 -1.20 -13.30
C VAL A 168 4.81 -0.79 -14.75
N SER A 169 5.42 0.27 -15.24
CA SER A 169 5.25 0.74 -16.63
C SER A 169 5.81 -0.27 -17.62
N ARG A 170 7.00 -0.79 -17.37
CA ARG A 170 7.65 -1.82 -18.17
C ARG A 170 6.90 -3.15 -18.10
N LEU A 171 6.47 -3.55 -16.90
CA LEU A 171 5.65 -4.75 -16.71
C LEU A 171 4.31 -4.61 -17.44
N ARG A 172 3.67 -3.44 -17.39
CA ARG A 172 2.42 -3.16 -18.13
C ARG A 172 2.61 -3.25 -19.63
N ALA A 173 3.72 -2.73 -20.17
CA ALA A 173 4.00 -2.83 -21.60
C ALA A 173 4.03 -4.30 -22.07
N ALA A 174 4.71 -5.18 -21.31
CA ALA A 174 4.79 -6.60 -21.59
C ALA A 174 3.44 -7.31 -21.45
N THR A 175 2.70 -7.06 -20.35
CA THR A 175 1.37 -7.66 -20.13
C THR A 175 0.35 -7.20 -21.15
N ALA A 176 0.37 -5.93 -21.57
CA ALA A 176 -0.54 -5.41 -22.60
C ALA A 176 -0.30 -6.06 -23.96
N HIS A 177 0.97 -6.27 -24.35
CA HIS A 177 1.33 -6.95 -25.59
C HIS A 177 0.84 -8.40 -25.61
N ALA A 178 0.89 -9.08 -24.47
CA ALA A 178 0.46 -10.47 -24.31
C ALA A 178 -1.05 -10.63 -24.01
N GLY A 179 -1.81 -9.56 -23.83
CA GLY A 179 -3.21 -9.60 -23.40
C GLY A 179 -3.42 -10.05 -21.94
N VAL A 180 -2.38 -9.98 -21.12
CA VAL A 180 -2.34 -10.40 -19.72
C VAL A 180 -2.88 -9.28 -18.82
N LYS A 181 -3.71 -9.63 -17.84
CA LYS A 181 -4.21 -8.69 -16.82
C LYS A 181 -3.13 -8.35 -15.80
N LEU A 182 -3.18 -7.13 -15.25
CA LEU A 182 -2.21 -6.65 -14.27
C LEU A 182 -2.93 -6.06 -13.05
N VAL A 183 -2.67 -6.63 -11.88
CA VAL A 183 -3.16 -6.17 -10.59
C VAL A 183 -1.98 -5.78 -9.71
N ILE A 184 -2.02 -4.56 -9.18
CA ILE A 184 -0.94 -3.98 -8.37
C ILE A 184 -1.44 -3.70 -6.95
N ASP A 185 -0.76 -4.27 -5.95
CA ASP A 185 -0.85 -3.79 -4.57
C ASP A 185 0.19 -2.69 -4.35
N ALA A 186 -0.28 -1.45 -4.27
CA ALA A 186 0.53 -0.27 -4.03
C ALA A 186 0.67 0.08 -2.53
N THR A 187 0.32 -0.83 -1.64
CA THR A 187 0.36 -0.57 -0.18
C THR A 187 1.73 -0.17 0.34
N GLN A 188 2.80 -0.56 -0.35
CA GLN A 188 4.16 -0.18 0.03
C GLN A 188 4.74 0.97 -0.81
N SER A 189 4.02 1.49 -1.82
CA SER A 189 4.46 2.64 -2.62
C SER A 189 3.59 3.88 -2.44
N ALA A 190 2.26 3.71 -2.41
CA ALA A 190 1.33 4.83 -2.30
C ALA A 190 1.54 5.62 -0.99
N GLY A 191 1.91 6.88 -1.13
CA GLY A 191 2.27 7.78 -0.01
C GLY A 191 3.76 7.84 0.32
N ALA A 192 4.60 6.95 -0.27
CA ALA A 192 6.04 6.95 -0.10
C ALA A 192 6.79 7.35 -1.38
N MET A 193 6.19 7.13 -2.53
CA MET A 193 6.73 7.46 -3.84
C MET A 193 5.60 7.63 -4.86
N GLU A 194 5.96 8.07 -6.06
CA GLU A 194 4.98 8.29 -7.12
C GLU A 194 4.20 7.01 -7.45
N THR A 195 2.88 7.12 -7.51
CA THR A 195 1.97 6.00 -7.79
C THR A 195 0.91 6.45 -8.81
N ASP A 196 1.33 6.54 -10.08
CA ASP A 196 0.47 7.00 -11.17
C ASP A 196 -0.34 5.84 -11.79
N ALA A 197 -1.51 5.57 -11.22
CA ALA A 197 -2.40 4.52 -11.72
C ALA A 197 -2.91 4.81 -13.15
N ALA A 198 -2.97 6.08 -13.57
CA ALA A 198 -3.38 6.43 -14.93
C ALA A 198 -2.29 6.07 -15.95
N ALA A 199 -1.03 6.39 -15.64
CA ALA A 199 0.12 6.02 -16.48
C ALA A 199 0.35 4.51 -16.48
N TRP A 200 0.23 3.85 -15.33
CA TRP A 200 0.40 2.40 -15.21
C TRP A 200 -0.64 1.60 -15.99
N ARG A 201 -1.86 2.15 -16.16
CA ARG A 201 -2.95 1.48 -16.90
C ARG A 201 -3.18 0.03 -16.44
N ALA A 202 -2.86 -0.28 -15.19
CA ALA A 202 -3.16 -1.56 -14.59
C ALA A 202 -4.69 -1.79 -14.56
N ASP A 203 -5.09 -3.05 -14.54
CA ASP A 203 -6.52 -3.38 -14.42
C ASP A 203 -7.04 -3.00 -13.02
N MET A 204 -6.16 -2.96 -12.01
CA MET A 204 -6.47 -2.56 -10.66
C MET A 204 -5.21 -2.12 -9.91
N VAL A 205 -5.30 -1.03 -9.14
CA VAL A 205 -4.25 -0.60 -8.19
C VAL A 205 -4.92 -0.38 -6.84
N VAL A 206 -4.46 -1.07 -5.79
CA VAL A 206 -5.05 -0.98 -4.45
C VAL A 206 -4.01 -0.58 -3.42
N SER A 207 -4.41 0.15 -2.38
CA SER A 207 -3.55 0.47 -1.23
C SER A 207 -4.33 0.46 0.07
N SER A 208 -3.73 -0.10 1.11
CA SER A 208 -4.20 0.02 2.50
C SER A 208 -3.96 1.43 3.04
N GLY A 209 -4.92 1.94 3.84
CA GLY A 209 -4.82 3.29 4.40
C GLY A 209 -3.83 3.44 5.57
N TYR A 210 -3.46 2.35 6.25
CA TYR A 210 -2.80 2.37 7.57
C TYR A 210 -1.26 2.31 7.56
N LYS A 211 -0.63 2.36 6.39
CA LYS A 211 0.84 2.40 6.27
C LYS A 211 1.30 3.80 5.85
N TRP A 212 1.80 3.92 4.64
CA TRP A 212 2.38 5.15 4.10
C TRP A 212 1.38 6.30 3.91
N LEU A 213 0.08 5.98 3.87
CA LEU A 213 -0.98 6.97 3.79
C LEU A 213 -1.32 7.63 5.14
N GLY A 214 -0.77 7.13 6.26
CA GLY A 214 -0.93 7.73 7.58
C GLY A 214 -2.33 7.66 8.19
N GLY A 215 -3.21 6.81 7.65
CA GLY A 215 -4.55 6.56 8.19
C GLY A 215 -4.59 5.40 9.17
N HIS A 216 -5.77 5.14 9.73
CA HIS A 216 -6.04 3.98 10.58
C HIS A 216 -6.50 2.77 9.74
N GLY A 217 -6.44 1.55 10.32
CA GLY A 217 -7.05 0.36 9.71
C GLY A 217 -8.57 0.53 9.51
N GLY A 218 -9.18 -0.33 8.68
CA GLY A 218 -10.62 -0.27 8.38
C GLY A 218 -10.97 0.60 7.17
N VAL A 219 -9.96 1.06 6.42
CA VAL A 219 -10.15 1.76 5.15
C VAL A 219 -9.00 1.45 4.18
N ALA A 220 -9.34 1.28 2.92
CA ALA A 220 -8.43 1.15 1.79
C ALA A 220 -8.99 1.92 0.59
N ILE A 221 -8.13 2.24 -0.35
CA ILE A 221 -8.47 2.94 -1.60
C ILE A 221 -7.99 2.12 -2.78
N ALA A 222 -8.75 2.14 -3.88
CA ALA A 222 -8.32 1.49 -5.11
C ALA A 222 -8.67 2.31 -6.34
N ALA A 223 -7.77 2.32 -7.33
CA ALA A 223 -8.03 2.83 -8.66
C ALA A 223 -8.39 1.66 -9.59
N MET A 224 -9.62 1.70 -10.12
CA MET A 224 -10.17 0.68 -11.02
C MET A 224 -9.83 1.01 -12.46
N GLY A 225 -9.24 0.06 -13.18
CA GLY A 225 -9.01 0.17 -14.61
C GLY A 225 -10.32 0.14 -15.41
N PRO A 226 -10.31 0.56 -16.69
CA PRO A 226 -11.55 0.58 -17.50
C PRO A 226 -12.27 -0.78 -17.55
N SER A 227 -11.50 -1.86 -17.71
CA SER A 227 -12.05 -3.21 -17.82
C SER A 227 -12.68 -3.72 -16.52
N THR A 228 -12.17 -3.29 -15.36
CA THR A 228 -12.71 -3.67 -14.05
C THR A 228 -13.85 -2.76 -13.61
N LEU A 229 -13.85 -1.51 -14.06
CA LEU A 229 -14.92 -0.56 -13.73
C LEU A 229 -16.30 -1.04 -14.21
N GLU A 230 -16.35 -1.77 -15.32
CA GLU A 230 -17.59 -2.28 -15.93
C GLU A 230 -18.06 -3.62 -15.33
N GLN A 231 -17.21 -4.28 -14.53
CA GLN A 231 -17.56 -5.57 -13.94
C GLN A 231 -18.58 -5.42 -12.80
N ILE A 232 -19.35 -6.48 -12.59
CA ILE A 232 -20.24 -6.59 -11.44
C ILE A 232 -19.39 -7.06 -10.25
N PRO A 233 -19.35 -6.31 -9.13
CA PRO A 233 -18.64 -6.75 -7.93
C PRO A 233 -19.21 -8.10 -7.44
N PRO A 234 -18.35 -9.09 -7.11
CA PRO A 234 -18.81 -10.37 -6.54
C PRO A 234 -19.56 -10.19 -5.22
N LEU A 235 -19.18 -9.17 -4.47
CA LEU A 235 -19.82 -8.74 -3.23
C LEU A 235 -20.54 -7.42 -3.49
N SER A 236 -21.71 -7.49 -4.12
CA SER A 236 -22.56 -6.33 -4.36
C SER A 236 -23.27 -5.92 -3.07
N GLY A 237 -23.11 -4.68 -2.67
CA GLY A 237 -23.73 -4.14 -1.45
C GLY A 237 -24.59 -2.91 -1.74
N TRP A 238 -25.38 -2.52 -0.75
CA TRP A 238 -26.36 -1.45 -0.89
C TRP A 238 -25.72 -0.07 -1.16
N MET A 239 -24.54 0.21 -0.56
CA MET A 239 -23.82 1.47 -0.76
C MET A 239 -23.25 1.61 -2.18
N GLY A 240 -23.19 0.53 -2.95
CA GLY A 240 -22.74 0.51 -4.35
C GLY A 240 -23.81 0.90 -5.37
N ALA A 241 -25.03 1.24 -4.93
CA ALA A 241 -26.11 1.73 -5.79
C ALA A 241 -25.86 3.18 -6.27
N PRO A 242 -26.51 3.63 -7.36
CA PRO A 242 -26.47 5.02 -7.81
C PRO A 242 -26.98 5.99 -6.72
N ASP A 243 -28.11 5.64 -6.11
CA ASP A 243 -28.64 6.22 -4.89
C ASP A 243 -28.73 5.14 -3.81
N PRO A 244 -27.79 5.10 -2.85
CA PRO A 244 -27.80 4.06 -1.82
C PRO A 244 -29.03 4.09 -0.91
N PHE A 245 -29.68 5.26 -0.76
CA PHE A 245 -30.78 5.48 0.19
C PHE A 245 -32.17 5.28 -0.45
N GLU A 246 -32.26 4.89 -1.73
CA GLU A 246 -33.52 4.43 -2.35
C GLU A 246 -34.06 3.14 -1.69
N PHE A 247 -33.16 2.30 -1.14
CA PHE A 247 -33.46 1.04 -0.42
C PHE A 247 -34.36 0.04 -1.16
N ASP A 248 -34.36 0.02 -2.49
CA ASP A 248 -35.09 -1.01 -3.25
C ASP A 248 -34.39 -2.36 -3.13
N ALA A 249 -34.86 -3.20 -2.21
CA ALA A 249 -34.31 -4.55 -1.97
C ALA A 249 -34.67 -5.58 -3.05
N THR A 250 -35.49 -5.22 -4.05
CA THR A 250 -35.99 -6.15 -5.05
C THR A 250 -35.22 -6.12 -6.36
N ARG A 251 -34.32 -5.13 -6.53
CA ARG A 251 -33.52 -4.94 -7.75
C ARG A 251 -32.04 -4.71 -7.43
N LEU A 252 -31.18 -5.28 -8.23
CA LEU A 252 -29.75 -4.96 -8.21
C LEU A 252 -29.50 -3.78 -9.18
N THR A 253 -29.26 -2.60 -8.61
CA THR A 253 -28.79 -1.43 -9.35
C THR A 253 -27.38 -1.09 -8.86
N LEU A 254 -26.47 -0.82 -9.81
CA LEU A 254 -25.07 -0.50 -9.48
C LEU A 254 -24.71 0.88 -10.04
N ALA A 255 -23.95 1.64 -9.29
CA ALA A 255 -23.38 2.88 -9.78
C ALA A 255 -22.57 2.63 -11.07
N ASP A 256 -22.51 3.62 -11.96
CA ASP A 256 -21.78 3.54 -13.24
C ASP A 256 -20.26 3.81 -13.08
N ASP A 257 -19.82 3.95 -11.85
CA ASP A 257 -18.45 4.26 -11.45
C ASP A 257 -17.94 3.30 -10.34
N ALA A 258 -16.73 3.53 -9.83
CA ALA A 258 -16.11 2.67 -8.84
C ALA A 258 -16.81 2.64 -7.47
N ARG A 259 -17.82 3.49 -7.24
CA ARG A 259 -18.67 3.41 -6.03
C ARG A 259 -19.35 2.04 -5.91
N ARG A 260 -19.64 1.36 -7.04
CA ARG A 260 -20.21 0.00 -7.05
C ARG A 260 -19.44 -1.02 -6.20
N TYR A 261 -18.14 -0.76 -5.92
CA TYR A 261 -17.28 -1.61 -5.11
C TYR A 261 -17.32 -1.28 -3.60
N THR A 262 -17.99 -0.19 -3.20
CA THR A 262 -18.23 0.12 -1.78
C THR A 262 -19.47 -0.65 -1.33
N GLN A 263 -19.30 -1.62 -0.42
CA GLN A 263 -20.36 -2.59 -0.13
C GLN A 263 -21.42 -2.12 0.85
N SER A 264 -21.02 -1.37 1.89
CA SER A 264 -21.87 -1.11 3.05
C SER A 264 -21.46 0.17 3.76
N THR A 265 -22.12 0.45 4.88
CA THR A 265 -21.66 1.42 5.88
C THR A 265 -20.19 1.18 6.19
N MET A 266 -19.39 2.19 6.03
CA MET A 266 -17.95 2.12 6.24
C MET A 266 -17.57 2.48 7.68
N SER A 267 -16.33 2.20 8.06
CA SER A 267 -15.71 2.79 9.25
C SER A 267 -15.46 4.28 9.00
N TYR A 268 -16.51 5.11 9.11
CA TYR A 268 -16.38 6.56 8.80
C TYR A 268 -15.34 7.26 9.66
N VAL A 269 -15.09 6.79 10.88
CA VAL A 269 -13.98 7.28 11.70
C VAL A 269 -12.62 7.06 11.00
N SER A 270 -12.42 5.90 10.35
CA SER A 270 -11.21 5.62 9.57
C SER A 270 -11.17 6.42 8.26
N VAL A 271 -12.33 6.62 7.62
CA VAL A 271 -12.46 7.43 6.38
C VAL A 271 -12.07 8.88 6.66
N VAL A 272 -12.62 9.51 7.69
CA VAL A 272 -12.27 10.91 8.01
C VAL A 272 -10.82 11.05 8.48
N GLY A 273 -10.30 10.04 9.20
CA GLY A 273 -8.89 9.99 9.60
C GLY A 273 -7.95 9.93 8.40
N LEU A 274 -8.22 9.02 7.45
CA LEU A 274 -7.41 8.90 6.22
C LEU A 274 -7.53 10.16 5.34
N THR A 275 -8.72 10.75 5.22
CA THR A 275 -8.91 12.00 4.49
C THR A 275 -8.01 13.11 5.06
N ALA A 276 -7.98 13.28 6.38
CA ALA A 276 -7.13 14.27 7.03
C ALA A 276 -5.63 13.95 6.91
N ALA A 277 -5.25 12.68 6.93
CA ALA A 277 -3.87 12.26 6.69
C ALA A 277 -3.43 12.59 5.26
N LEU A 278 -4.28 12.35 4.25
CA LEU A 278 -4.00 12.72 2.87
C LEU A 278 -3.95 14.24 2.66
N ASP A 279 -4.75 15.03 3.39
CA ASP A 279 -4.65 16.50 3.36
C ASP A 279 -3.31 17.02 3.91
N GLN A 280 -2.64 16.26 4.80
CA GLN A 280 -1.28 16.55 5.26
C GLN A 280 -0.21 16.05 4.27
N LEU A 281 -0.42 14.87 3.67
CA LEU A 281 0.56 14.19 2.83
C LEU A 281 0.67 14.81 1.42
N LEU A 282 -0.46 15.06 0.76
CA LEU A 282 -0.51 15.48 -0.64
C LEU A 282 0.21 16.82 -0.92
N PRO A 283 0.16 17.83 -0.02
CA PRO A 283 0.89 19.09 -0.24
C PRO A 283 2.40 18.95 -0.28
N LEU A 284 2.98 17.90 0.32
CA LEU A 284 4.43 17.65 0.25
C LEU A 284 4.86 17.27 -1.18
N GLY A 285 4.00 16.55 -1.92
CA GLY A 285 4.32 15.97 -3.21
C GLY A 285 5.18 14.70 -3.10
N MET A 286 4.81 13.67 -3.85
CA MET A 286 5.47 12.35 -3.79
C MET A 286 6.95 12.41 -4.17
N ALA A 287 7.32 13.24 -5.13
CA ALA A 287 8.71 13.42 -5.54
C ALA A 287 9.60 14.00 -4.43
N GLU A 288 9.07 14.87 -3.55
CA GLU A 288 9.81 15.39 -2.39
C GLU A 288 9.99 14.30 -1.33
N ILE A 289 8.93 13.53 -1.05
CA ILE A 289 8.97 12.42 -0.11
C ILE A 289 10.00 11.38 -0.56
N GLU A 290 10.00 11.01 -1.84
CA GLU A 290 10.94 10.06 -2.41
C GLU A 290 12.39 10.57 -2.36
N ARG A 291 12.63 11.85 -2.67
CA ARG A 291 13.97 12.46 -2.53
C ARG A 291 14.46 12.46 -1.09
N HIS A 292 13.57 12.75 -0.14
CA HIS A 292 13.89 12.72 1.29
C HIS A 292 14.26 11.30 1.74
N ALA A 293 13.46 10.30 1.40
CA ALA A 293 13.73 8.89 1.70
C ALA A 293 15.04 8.42 1.06
N THR A 294 15.29 8.77 -0.22
CA THR A 294 16.54 8.45 -0.93
C THR A 294 17.76 9.01 -0.23
N ARG A 295 17.67 10.25 0.25
CA ARG A 295 18.77 10.89 1.00
C ARG A 295 19.04 10.17 2.33
N LEU A 296 17.99 9.88 3.09
CA LEU A 296 18.13 9.15 4.37
C LEU A 296 18.63 7.72 4.15
N ALA A 297 18.20 7.04 3.10
CA ALA A 297 18.66 5.70 2.75
C ALA A 297 20.17 5.69 2.45
N ARG A 298 20.67 6.67 1.68
CA ARG A 298 22.12 6.82 1.43
C ARG A 298 22.88 7.07 2.71
N LEU A 299 22.42 8.03 3.54
CA LEU A 299 23.04 8.31 4.82
C LEU A 299 23.11 7.03 5.71
N LEU A 300 22.04 6.26 5.75
CA LEU A 300 21.99 4.99 6.50
C LEU A 300 22.99 3.99 5.97
N VAL A 301 22.97 3.68 4.68
CA VAL A 301 23.82 2.64 4.09
C VAL A 301 25.29 2.99 4.23
N ASP A 302 25.67 4.25 3.93
CA ASP A 302 27.05 4.74 4.07
C ASP A 302 27.55 4.66 5.52
N ALA A 303 26.65 4.92 6.48
CA ALA A 303 27.00 4.93 7.91
C ALA A 303 27.11 3.52 8.51
N VAL A 304 26.31 2.54 8.07
CA VAL A 304 26.33 1.18 8.65
C VAL A 304 27.30 0.24 7.96
N GLU A 305 27.74 0.56 6.73
CA GLU A 305 28.67 -0.28 5.96
C GLU A 305 30.01 -0.55 6.67
N PRO A 306 30.67 0.44 7.35
CA PRO A 306 31.88 0.20 8.12
C PRO A 306 31.69 -0.79 9.27
N HIS A 307 30.46 -0.98 9.76
CA HIS A 307 30.09 -1.88 10.84
C HIS A 307 29.68 -3.28 10.35
N GLY A 308 29.84 -3.58 9.04
CA GLY A 308 29.58 -4.90 8.46
C GLY A 308 28.15 -5.09 7.92
N TRP A 309 27.25 -4.15 8.13
CA TRP A 309 25.90 -4.18 7.58
C TRP A 309 25.89 -3.85 6.08
N ARG A 310 25.07 -4.54 5.32
CA ARG A 310 24.92 -4.34 3.88
C ARG A 310 23.45 -4.27 3.50
N ALA A 311 23.10 -3.29 2.68
CA ALA A 311 21.82 -3.33 2.00
C ALA A 311 21.79 -4.50 1.03
N ILE A 312 20.72 -5.30 1.07
CA ILE A 312 20.60 -6.48 0.20
C ILE A 312 20.47 -6.12 -1.27
N ARG A 313 19.98 -4.91 -1.56
CA ARG A 313 19.93 -4.34 -2.89
C ARG A 313 20.63 -2.96 -2.85
N ARG A 314 21.52 -2.73 -3.80
CA ARG A 314 22.29 -1.48 -3.86
C ARG A 314 21.36 -0.31 -4.13
N LEU A 315 21.59 0.84 -3.52
CA LEU A 315 20.75 2.03 -3.69
C LEU A 315 20.88 2.73 -5.06
N ASP A 316 21.90 2.39 -5.85
CA ASP A 316 22.05 2.81 -7.25
C ASP A 316 21.36 1.86 -8.24
N ASP A 317 20.82 0.73 -7.77
CA ASP A 317 19.97 -0.16 -8.56
C ASP A 317 18.57 0.48 -8.72
N PRO A 318 18.08 0.67 -9.97
CA PRO A 318 16.73 1.17 -10.21
C PRO A 318 15.62 0.31 -9.61
N ALA A 319 15.91 -0.96 -9.31
CA ALA A 319 14.98 -1.88 -8.65
C ALA A 319 15.03 -1.79 -7.11
N ALA A 320 15.74 -0.84 -6.52
CA ALA A 320 15.75 -0.58 -5.08
C ALA A 320 14.76 0.53 -4.71
N SER A 321 13.82 0.25 -3.80
CA SER A 321 12.98 1.33 -3.25
C SER A 321 13.78 2.20 -2.29
N PRO A 322 13.53 3.53 -2.26
CA PRO A 322 14.28 4.43 -1.40
C PRO A 322 13.82 4.43 0.06
N HIS A 323 12.68 3.86 0.36
CA HIS A 323 12.00 3.99 1.66
C HIS A 323 11.90 2.69 2.48
N ILE A 324 12.21 1.54 1.88
CA ILE A 324 12.31 0.24 2.55
C ILE A 324 13.71 -0.31 2.31
N ILE A 325 14.55 -0.27 3.34
CA ILE A 325 15.93 -0.74 3.30
C ILE A 325 16.03 -2.03 4.10
N SER A 326 16.37 -3.11 3.44
CA SER A 326 16.61 -4.40 4.07
C SER A 326 18.12 -4.60 4.22
N LEU A 327 18.58 -4.70 5.47
CA LEU A 327 19.99 -4.84 5.82
C LEU A 327 20.30 -6.26 6.28
N SER A 328 21.46 -6.78 5.88
CA SER A 328 22.02 -8.04 6.35
C SER A 328 23.39 -7.84 6.95
N HIS A 329 23.78 -8.70 7.88
CA HIS A 329 25.11 -8.74 8.48
C HIS A 329 25.53 -10.20 8.70
N PRO A 330 26.58 -10.73 8.02
CA PRO A 330 26.93 -12.16 8.03
C PRO A 330 27.32 -12.73 9.40
N GLY A 331 27.79 -11.88 10.33
CA GLY A 331 28.25 -12.29 11.65
C GLY A 331 27.35 -11.83 12.80
N ASP A 332 26.18 -11.22 12.53
CA ASP A 332 25.31 -10.70 13.58
C ASP A 332 24.23 -11.72 13.98
N ASP A 333 23.91 -11.74 15.28
CA ASP A 333 22.70 -12.37 15.77
C ASP A 333 21.55 -11.34 15.73
N LEU A 334 20.73 -11.41 14.69
CA LEU A 334 19.64 -10.48 14.47
C LEU A 334 18.68 -10.41 15.65
N ALA A 335 18.46 -11.51 16.41
CA ALA A 335 17.59 -11.51 17.57
C ALA A 335 18.17 -10.64 18.71
N SER A 336 19.45 -10.74 18.93
CA SER A 336 20.19 -9.88 19.88
C SER A 336 20.19 -8.43 19.43
N THR A 337 20.42 -8.16 18.15
CA THR A 337 20.34 -6.81 17.58
C THR A 337 18.95 -6.21 17.71
N MET A 338 17.89 -6.95 17.41
CA MET A 338 16.51 -6.47 17.61
C MET A 338 16.21 -6.16 19.08
N THR A 339 16.85 -6.86 20.01
CA THR A 339 16.71 -6.58 21.45
C THR A 339 17.43 -5.29 21.81
N ARG A 340 18.70 -5.10 21.38
CA ARG A 340 19.46 -3.85 21.59
C ARG A 340 18.72 -2.63 21.02
N LEU A 341 18.20 -2.72 19.80
CA LEU A 341 17.44 -1.65 19.18
C LEU A 341 16.21 -1.26 20.02
N ARG A 342 15.45 -2.26 20.49
CA ARG A 342 14.30 -2.02 21.36
C ARG A 342 14.68 -1.33 22.68
N GLU A 343 15.76 -1.77 23.31
CA GLU A 343 16.27 -1.16 24.55
C GLU A 343 16.75 0.27 24.32
N ALA A 344 17.25 0.58 23.13
CA ALA A 344 17.61 1.94 22.70
C ALA A 344 16.40 2.79 22.24
N GLY A 345 15.17 2.27 22.33
CA GLY A 345 13.96 2.98 21.89
C GLY A 345 13.81 3.08 20.37
N ILE A 346 14.51 2.22 19.61
CA ILE A 346 14.48 2.21 18.13
C ILE A 346 13.54 1.11 17.65
N VAL A 347 12.50 1.50 16.90
CA VAL A 347 11.47 0.62 16.40
C VAL A 347 11.73 0.27 14.93
N CYS A 348 12.29 -0.89 14.70
CA CYS A 348 12.47 -1.53 13.38
C CYS A 348 11.70 -2.87 13.31
N SER A 349 11.84 -3.60 12.22
CA SER A 349 11.32 -4.97 12.13
C SER A 349 12.32 -5.91 11.47
N SER A 350 12.24 -7.19 11.82
CA SER A 350 12.94 -8.26 11.09
C SER A 350 12.05 -8.86 10.01
N ARG A 351 12.66 -9.29 8.91
CA ARG A 351 12.02 -10.07 7.84
C ARG A 351 12.97 -11.19 7.42
N GLY A 352 12.64 -12.43 7.84
CA GLY A 352 13.60 -13.53 7.77
C GLY A 352 14.83 -13.23 8.64
N ASP A 353 15.99 -13.32 8.05
CA ASP A 353 17.32 -13.06 8.64
C ASP A 353 17.79 -11.58 8.47
N ARG A 354 16.91 -10.65 8.12
CA ARG A 354 17.26 -9.27 7.75
C ARG A 354 16.59 -8.24 8.64
N LEU A 355 17.32 -7.17 8.94
CA LEU A 355 16.79 -5.97 9.57
C LEU A 355 16.13 -5.10 8.49
N ARG A 356 14.84 -4.80 8.63
CA ARG A 356 14.11 -3.88 7.74
C ARG A 356 13.93 -2.53 8.40
N VAL A 357 14.47 -1.51 7.75
CA VAL A 357 14.32 -0.10 8.10
C VAL A 357 13.34 0.55 7.13
N SER A 358 12.39 1.33 7.63
CA SER A 358 11.38 2.00 6.81
C SER A 358 11.41 3.51 7.10
N LEU A 359 11.75 4.30 6.08
CA LEU A 359 12.02 5.73 6.15
C LEU A 359 10.78 6.54 5.75
N ALA A 360 10.19 7.24 6.69
CA ALA A 360 8.97 8.03 6.52
C ALA A 360 9.26 9.54 6.48
N PRO A 361 8.32 10.39 6.03
CA PRO A 361 8.49 11.83 5.96
C PRO A 361 8.81 12.52 7.30
N TYR A 362 8.51 11.89 8.43
CA TYR A 362 8.84 12.41 9.77
C TYR A 362 10.23 12.02 10.28
N ASN A 363 10.95 11.12 9.59
CA ASN A 363 12.31 10.77 9.95
C ASN A 363 13.31 11.87 9.53
N ASP A 364 14.42 11.97 10.25
CA ASP A 364 15.49 12.91 9.98
C ASP A 364 16.88 12.30 10.19
N ASP A 365 17.93 13.11 10.03
CA ASP A 365 19.33 12.67 10.14
C ASP A 365 19.64 12.11 11.52
N SER A 366 19.02 12.65 12.59
CA SER A 366 19.28 12.19 13.96
C SER A 366 18.74 10.78 14.23
N ASP A 367 17.63 10.39 13.55
CA ASP A 367 17.10 9.03 13.62
C ASP A 367 18.10 8.03 13.01
N ILE A 368 18.76 8.42 11.91
CA ILE A 368 19.76 7.57 11.24
C ILE A 368 21.04 7.47 12.08
N GLU A 369 21.50 8.58 12.66
CA GLU A 369 22.68 8.60 13.55
C GLU A 369 22.45 7.66 14.75
N ALA A 370 21.30 7.75 15.40
CA ALA A 370 20.98 6.91 16.54
C ALA A 370 20.89 5.42 16.16
N LEU A 371 20.27 5.09 15.01
CA LEU A 371 20.25 3.72 14.50
C LEU A 371 21.67 3.20 14.23
N THR A 372 22.52 4.00 13.57
CA THR A 372 23.91 3.64 13.29
C THR A 372 24.68 3.34 14.56
N ASN A 373 24.58 4.21 15.58
CA ASN A 373 25.23 4.01 16.86
C ASN A 373 24.78 2.72 17.57
N ALA A 374 23.54 2.32 17.40
CA ALA A 374 23.02 1.07 17.98
C ALA A 374 23.41 -0.19 17.17
N LEU A 375 23.84 -0.03 15.92
CA LEU A 375 24.29 -1.10 15.02
C LEU A 375 25.84 -1.23 14.98
N SER A 376 26.55 -0.33 15.63
CA SER A 376 28.03 -0.28 15.71
C SER A 376 28.61 -1.39 16.58
#